data_9fa4dbaf2451e47ce49c78facfb42ca8
#
_entry.id   9fa4dbaf2451e47ce49c78facfb42ca8
#
_cell.length_a   1.000
_cell.length_b   1.000
_cell.length_c   1.000
_cell.angle_alpha   90.00
_cell.angle_beta   90.00
_cell.angle_gamma   90.00
#
_symmetry.space_group_name_H-M   'P 1'
#
loop_
_entity.id
_entity.type
_entity.pdbx_description
1 polymer ?
#
loop_
_entity_poly.entity_id
_entity_poly.type
_entity_poly.pdbx_seq_one_letter_code
_entity_poly.pdbx_strand_id
1 'polypeptide(L)'
;MKKRAMSSERARSVRQAGHDDATEFAKQIGLSSDYNNDKQAKKDVIDPFGDAHSVKSGKKRWQIFLYHRSRFERDSAFQTMNGIGQIFIQCLQLFPDNFSEYKSNKNLFKQKLRIYMIELKNRLSEKRRLKSFLEKSFFNGNEVKYLTIKVENQFHVF
;
A
#
# COMPACT_ATOMS: atom_id res chain seq x y z
N MET A 1 22.05 -9.87 9.69
CA MET A 1 21.09 -9.45 10.73
C MET A 1 19.67 -9.92 10.40
N LYS A 2 19.05 -10.77 11.24
CA LYS A 2 17.65 -11.18 11.07
C LYS A 2 16.74 -9.98 11.34
N LYS A 3 16.03 -9.48 10.33
CA LYS A 3 15.04 -8.40 10.51
C LYS A 3 13.86 -8.95 11.33
N ARG A 4 13.65 -8.41 12.53
CA ARG A 4 12.46 -8.72 13.35
C ARG A 4 11.20 -8.19 12.67
N ALA A 5 10.10 -8.94 12.78
CA ALA A 5 8.78 -8.44 12.40
C ALA A 5 8.44 -7.22 13.27
N MET A 6 7.73 -6.25 12.68
CA MET A 6 7.27 -5.05 13.40
C MET A 6 6.30 -5.47 14.53
N SER A 7 6.47 -4.91 15.73
CA SER A 7 5.50 -5.10 16.82
C SER A 7 4.17 -4.41 16.50
N SER A 8 3.09 -4.84 17.16
CA SER A 8 1.77 -4.21 16.98
C SER A 8 1.77 -2.74 17.38
N GLU A 9 2.50 -2.37 18.42
CA GLU A 9 2.67 -0.97 18.86
C GLU A 9 3.37 -0.13 17.79
N ARG A 10 4.46 -0.64 17.26
CA ARG A 10 5.18 0.05 16.18
C ARG A 10 4.33 0.17 14.91
N ALA A 11 3.51 -0.84 14.60
CA ALA A 11 2.58 -0.77 13.47
C ALA A 11 1.50 0.31 13.69
N ARG A 12 0.99 0.46 14.94
CA ARG A 12 0.06 1.54 15.30
C ARG A 12 0.72 2.91 15.20
N SER A 13 1.93 3.06 15.73
CA SER A 13 2.70 4.32 15.66
C SER A 13 2.97 4.75 14.21
N VAL A 14 3.37 3.82 13.34
CA VAL A 14 3.59 4.11 11.91
C VAL A 14 2.29 4.51 11.21
N ARG A 15 1.15 3.88 11.56
CA ARG A 15 -0.16 4.27 11.03
C ARG A 15 -0.54 5.68 11.50
N GLN A 16 -0.37 5.96 12.79
CA GLN A 16 -0.67 7.29 13.34
C GLN A 16 0.16 8.37 12.67
N ALA A 17 1.47 8.16 12.54
CA ALA A 17 2.34 9.09 11.83
C ALA A 17 1.89 9.36 10.38
N GLY A 18 1.38 8.35 9.68
CA GLY A 18 0.79 8.53 8.35
C GLY A 18 -0.47 9.40 8.36
N HIS A 19 -1.33 9.26 9.39
CA HIS A 19 -2.50 10.13 9.55
C HIS A 19 -2.10 11.57 9.92
N ASP A 20 -1.08 11.72 10.76
CA ASP A 20 -0.57 13.04 11.16
C ASP A 20 0.00 13.78 9.95
N ASP A 21 0.77 13.10 9.09
CA ASP A 21 1.30 13.67 7.84
C ASP A 21 0.18 14.06 6.86
N ALA A 22 -0.88 13.26 6.74
CA ALA A 22 -2.03 13.60 5.91
C ALA A 22 -2.77 14.84 6.46
N THR A 23 -2.95 14.92 7.78
CA THR A 23 -3.57 16.08 8.45
C THR A 23 -2.72 17.34 8.27
N GLU A 24 -1.39 17.23 8.38
CA GLU A 24 -0.47 18.34 8.17
C GLU A 24 -0.55 18.85 6.72
N PHE A 25 -0.56 17.95 5.74
CA PHE A 25 -0.75 18.33 4.34
C PHE A 25 -2.10 19.03 4.10
N ALA A 26 -3.19 18.49 4.66
CA ALA A 26 -4.51 19.08 4.56
C ALA A 26 -4.53 20.54 5.08
N LYS A 27 -3.91 20.79 6.24
CA LYS A 27 -3.75 22.15 6.78
C LYS A 27 -2.93 23.06 5.87
N GLN A 28 -1.84 22.54 5.29
CA GLN A 28 -0.98 23.34 4.40
C GLN A 28 -1.71 23.78 3.13
N ILE A 29 -2.66 23.00 2.62
CA ILE A 29 -3.49 23.37 1.47
C ILE A 29 -4.78 24.09 1.85
N GLY A 30 -4.92 24.53 3.11
CA GLY A 30 -6.00 25.38 3.60
C GLY A 30 -7.28 24.65 4.01
N LEU A 31 -7.24 23.34 4.22
CA LEU A 31 -8.38 22.59 4.75
C LEU A 31 -8.55 22.81 6.25
N SER A 32 -9.81 22.78 6.72
CA SER A 32 -10.13 22.93 8.15
C SER A 32 -9.59 21.78 8.99
N SER A 33 -9.46 22.01 10.32
CA SER A 33 -9.03 20.97 11.27
C SER A 33 -10.03 19.79 11.36
N ASP A 34 -11.27 19.99 10.92
CA ASP A 34 -12.34 18.98 10.96
C ASP A 34 -12.34 18.07 9.74
N TYR A 35 -11.28 18.13 8.96
CA TYR A 35 -11.11 17.30 7.79
C TYR A 35 -11.19 15.80 8.18
N ASN A 36 -12.33 15.17 7.81
CA ASN A 36 -12.55 13.76 8.03
C ASN A 36 -11.94 12.94 6.89
N ASN A 37 -10.85 12.26 7.21
CA ASN A 37 -10.29 11.26 6.32
C ASN A 37 -11.26 10.08 6.19
N ASP A 38 -11.63 9.72 4.96
CA ASP A 38 -12.24 8.42 4.69
C ASP A 38 -11.19 7.32 4.97
N LYS A 39 -11.29 6.72 6.16
CA LYS A 39 -10.34 5.71 6.64
C LYS A 39 -10.35 4.42 5.83
N GLN A 40 -11.30 4.22 4.94
CA GLN A 40 -11.45 3.01 4.13
C GLN A 40 -10.91 3.15 2.71
N ALA A 41 -10.70 4.37 2.22
CA ALA A 41 -10.19 4.64 0.90
C ALA A 41 -8.67 4.87 0.89
N LYS A 42 -8.05 4.77 -0.28
CA LYS A 42 -6.68 5.23 -0.50
C LYS A 42 -6.56 6.75 -0.60
N LYS A 43 -7.67 7.45 -0.50
CA LYS A 43 -7.75 8.90 -0.48
C LYS A 43 -7.36 9.39 0.90
N ASP A 44 -6.12 9.82 1.04
CA ASP A 44 -5.64 10.32 2.32
C ASP A 44 -6.11 11.78 2.55
N VAL A 45 -6.22 12.58 1.48
CA VAL A 45 -6.70 13.96 1.50
C VAL A 45 -7.50 14.26 0.22
N ILE A 46 -8.60 15.00 0.33
CA ILE A 46 -9.32 15.59 -0.82
C ILE A 46 -9.13 17.09 -0.73
N ASP A 47 -8.58 17.70 -1.78
CA ASP A 47 -8.31 19.12 -1.84
C ASP A 47 -9.59 19.95 -2.09
N PRO A 48 -9.53 21.30 -2.02
CA PRO A 48 -10.69 22.17 -2.26
C PRO A 48 -11.29 22.06 -3.69
N PHE A 49 -10.55 21.48 -4.63
CA PHE A 49 -11.02 21.26 -6.00
C PHE A 49 -11.69 19.89 -6.18
N GLY A 50 -11.73 19.07 -5.14
CA GLY A 50 -12.28 17.72 -5.16
C GLY A 50 -11.28 16.65 -5.61
N ASP A 51 -10.01 16.99 -5.77
CA ASP A 51 -8.98 16.07 -6.19
C ASP A 51 -8.42 15.27 -5.01
N ALA A 52 -8.31 13.96 -5.19
CA ALA A 52 -7.83 13.06 -4.14
C ALA A 52 -6.30 12.90 -4.19
N HIS A 53 -5.68 12.98 -3.02
CA HIS A 53 -4.25 12.77 -2.80
C HIS A 53 -4.00 11.47 -2.01
N SER A 54 -2.96 10.72 -2.39
CA SER A 54 -2.38 9.69 -1.54
C SER A 54 -1.09 10.21 -0.92
N VAL A 55 -1.13 10.46 0.39
CA VAL A 55 0.01 11.03 1.12
C VAL A 55 0.94 9.91 1.58
N LYS A 56 2.20 10.04 1.32
CA LYS A 56 3.25 9.11 1.71
C LYS A 56 4.40 9.84 2.36
N SER A 57 4.99 9.24 3.40
CA SER A 57 6.15 9.77 4.09
C SER A 57 7.19 8.70 4.39
N GLY A 58 8.37 9.13 4.81
CA GLY A 58 9.46 8.24 5.22
C GLY A 58 10.37 7.78 4.08
N LYS A 59 11.63 7.59 4.45
CA LYS A 59 12.76 7.39 3.50
C LYS A 59 12.94 5.95 2.98
N LYS A 60 12.22 4.93 3.49
CA LYS A 60 12.66 3.55 3.25
C LYS A 60 11.66 2.61 2.62
N ARG A 61 10.41 2.55 3.08
CA ARG A 61 9.43 1.56 2.63
C ARG A 61 8.02 2.04 2.89
N TRP A 62 7.19 2.02 1.88
CA TRP A 62 5.77 2.30 2.00
C TRP A 62 4.97 0.99 2.00
N GLN A 63 3.89 0.98 2.78
CA GLN A 63 2.88 -0.07 2.71
C GLN A 63 1.87 0.35 1.65
N ILE A 64 1.73 -0.45 0.60
CA ILE A 64 0.93 -0.08 -0.58
C ILE A 64 -0.39 -0.84 -0.69
N PHE A 65 -0.45 -2.10 -0.27
CA PHE A 65 -1.66 -2.91 -0.32
C PHE A 65 -2.04 -3.38 1.09
N LEU A 66 -2.81 -2.57 1.81
CA LEU A 66 -3.33 -2.89 3.15
C LEU A 66 -4.77 -3.43 3.05
N TYR A 67 -4.98 -4.42 2.19
CA TYR A 67 -6.28 -4.98 1.95
C TYR A 67 -6.47 -6.30 2.68
N HIS A 68 -7.71 -6.60 3.07
CA HIS A 68 -8.10 -7.95 3.41
C HIS A 68 -8.05 -8.85 2.17
N ARG A 69 -7.80 -10.16 2.37
CA ARG A 69 -7.74 -11.16 1.30
C ARG A 69 -8.96 -11.09 0.38
N SER A 70 -10.16 -10.98 0.94
CA SER A 70 -11.40 -10.89 0.19
C SER A 70 -11.48 -9.69 -0.76
N ARG A 71 -10.77 -8.60 -0.49
CA ARG A 71 -10.69 -7.47 -1.41
C ARG A 71 -9.81 -7.77 -2.61
N PHE A 72 -8.66 -8.43 -2.40
CA PHE A 72 -7.82 -8.86 -3.52
C PHE A 72 -8.57 -9.80 -4.47
N GLU A 73 -9.33 -10.74 -3.91
CA GLU A 73 -10.07 -11.74 -4.69
C GLU A 73 -11.23 -11.13 -5.50
N ARG A 74 -11.86 -10.06 -4.99
CA ARG A 74 -13.00 -9.37 -5.63
C ARG A 74 -12.61 -8.20 -6.53
N ASP A 75 -11.44 -7.64 -6.36
CA ASP A 75 -10.98 -6.48 -7.12
C ASP A 75 -10.48 -6.94 -8.51
N SER A 76 -11.20 -6.57 -9.56
CA SER A 76 -10.90 -6.94 -10.94
C SER A 76 -9.49 -6.56 -11.40
N ALA A 77 -8.90 -5.52 -10.82
CA ALA A 77 -7.53 -5.12 -11.14
C ALA A 77 -6.51 -6.22 -10.79
N PHE A 78 -6.74 -6.99 -9.72
CA PHE A 78 -5.87 -8.11 -9.36
C PHE A 78 -6.09 -9.36 -10.23
N GLN A 79 -7.19 -9.43 -10.98
CA GLN A 79 -7.38 -10.47 -11.98
C GLN A 79 -6.64 -10.16 -13.28
N THR A 80 -6.42 -8.90 -13.57
CA THR A 80 -5.76 -8.42 -14.80
C THR A 80 -4.36 -7.87 -14.53
N MET A 81 -4.21 -6.60 -14.34
CA MET A 81 -2.95 -5.87 -14.06
C MET A 81 -1.77 -6.37 -14.92
N ASN A 82 -2.03 -6.65 -16.22
CA ASN A 82 -1.06 -7.24 -17.14
C ASN A 82 -0.42 -8.55 -16.62
N GLY A 83 -1.21 -9.39 -15.94
CA GLY A 83 -0.81 -10.68 -15.38
C GLY A 83 -0.08 -10.63 -14.03
N ILE A 84 0.20 -9.44 -13.49
CA ILE A 84 0.84 -9.33 -12.17
C ILE A 84 -0.16 -9.59 -11.04
N GLY A 85 -1.42 -9.21 -11.22
CA GLY A 85 -2.45 -9.36 -10.20
C GLY A 85 -2.64 -10.80 -9.74
N GLN A 86 -2.57 -11.77 -10.66
CA GLN A 86 -2.66 -13.19 -10.33
C GLN A 86 -1.50 -13.66 -9.42
N ILE A 87 -0.30 -13.12 -9.59
CA ILE A 87 0.83 -13.45 -8.72
C ILE A 87 0.56 -12.98 -7.29
N PHE A 88 -0.04 -11.81 -7.10
CA PHE A 88 -0.45 -11.35 -5.77
C PHE A 88 -1.50 -12.27 -5.13
N ILE A 89 -2.51 -12.70 -5.90
CA ILE A 89 -3.52 -13.65 -5.42
C ILE A 89 -2.86 -14.97 -5.00
N GLN A 90 -1.97 -15.51 -5.82
CA GLN A 90 -1.21 -16.71 -5.50
C GLN A 90 -0.35 -16.54 -4.23
N CYS A 91 0.31 -15.38 -4.06
CA CYS A 91 1.03 -15.07 -2.82
C CYS A 91 0.11 -15.12 -1.60
N LEU A 92 -1.10 -14.58 -1.69
CA LEU A 92 -2.06 -14.54 -0.58
C LEU A 92 -2.60 -15.95 -0.26
N GLN A 93 -2.85 -16.76 -1.26
CA GLN A 93 -3.34 -18.13 -1.10
C GLN A 93 -2.35 -19.07 -0.39
N LEU A 94 -1.07 -18.71 -0.36
CA LEU A 94 -0.07 -19.47 0.38
C LEU A 94 -0.19 -19.31 1.90
N PHE A 95 -0.84 -18.25 2.37
CA PHE A 95 -0.95 -17.99 3.80
C PHE A 95 -2.17 -18.69 4.36
N PRO A 96 -2.04 -19.42 5.49
CA PRO A 96 -3.17 -20.02 6.16
C PRO A 96 -4.05 -18.95 6.79
N ASP A 97 -5.34 -19.26 6.94
CA ASP A 97 -6.27 -18.37 7.64
C ASP A 97 -5.97 -18.30 9.15
N ASN A 98 -5.35 -19.35 9.69
CA ASN A 98 -4.95 -19.42 11.08
C ASN A 98 -3.54 -18.82 11.30
N PHE A 99 -3.48 -17.74 12.05
CA PHE A 99 -2.20 -17.06 12.35
C PHE A 99 -1.24 -17.92 13.18
N SER A 100 -1.75 -18.82 14.03
CA SER A 100 -0.91 -19.74 14.81
C SER A 100 -0.21 -20.76 13.91
N GLU A 101 -0.91 -21.28 12.91
CA GLU A 101 -0.34 -22.15 11.89
C GLU A 101 0.79 -21.43 11.12
N TYR A 102 0.54 -20.18 10.70
CA TYR A 102 1.58 -19.37 10.07
C TYR A 102 2.79 -19.20 10.98
N LYS A 103 2.60 -18.90 12.26
CA LYS A 103 3.72 -18.75 13.21
C LYS A 103 4.56 -20.01 13.34
N SER A 104 3.92 -21.16 13.46
CA SER A 104 4.60 -22.45 13.60
C SER A 104 5.39 -22.85 12.36
N ASN A 105 4.86 -22.53 11.17
CA ASN A 105 5.44 -22.94 9.88
C ASN A 105 6.03 -21.78 9.06
N LYS A 106 6.41 -20.69 9.73
CA LYS A 106 6.84 -19.44 9.07
C LYS A 106 7.92 -19.61 8.00
N ASN A 107 8.89 -20.48 8.23
CA ASN A 107 9.98 -20.71 7.27
C ASN A 107 9.48 -21.41 6.01
N LEU A 108 8.59 -22.38 6.16
CA LEU A 108 7.95 -23.07 5.03
C LEU A 108 7.16 -22.10 4.15
N PHE A 109 6.33 -21.24 4.75
CA PHE A 109 5.57 -20.23 4.00
C PHE A 109 6.47 -19.23 3.29
N LYS A 110 7.58 -18.82 3.92
CA LYS A 110 8.57 -17.94 3.27
C LYS A 110 9.27 -18.60 2.10
N GLN A 111 9.58 -19.88 2.18
CA GLN A 111 10.18 -20.63 1.07
C GLN A 111 9.21 -20.74 -0.11
N LYS A 112 7.94 -21.09 0.14
CA LYS A 112 6.89 -21.13 -0.88
C LYS A 112 6.69 -19.75 -1.52
N LEU A 113 6.63 -18.69 -0.73
CA LEU A 113 6.46 -17.32 -1.20
C LEU A 113 7.63 -16.85 -2.09
N ARG A 114 8.84 -17.34 -1.85
CA ARG A 114 10.05 -16.91 -2.58
C ARG A 114 9.92 -17.07 -4.10
N ILE A 115 9.31 -18.14 -4.56
CA ILE A 115 9.12 -18.42 -5.99
C ILE A 115 8.29 -17.30 -6.63
N TYR A 116 7.15 -16.98 -6.06
CA TYR A 116 6.26 -15.93 -6.56
C TYR A 116 6.88 -14.53 -6.46
N MET A 117 7.67 -14.28 -5.42
CA MET A 117 8.38 -13.00 -5.29
C MET A 117 9.48 -12.82 -6.34
N ILE A 118 10.14 -13.90 -6.76
CA ILE A 118 11.10 -13.88 -7.87
C ILE A 118 10.36 -13.63 -9.19
N GLU A 119 9.26 -14.33 -9.42
CA GLU A 119 8.43 -14.12 -10.61
C GLU A 119 7.91 -12.68 -10.67
N LEU A 120 7.37 -12.16 -9.56
CA LEU A 120 6.90 -10.77 -9.47
C LEU A 120 8.02 -9.77 -9.80
N LYS A 121 9.22 -9.97 -9.24
CA LYS A 121 10.40 -9.15 -9.55
C LYS A 121 10.70 -9.15 -11.04
N ASN A 122 10.73 -10.33 -11.67
CA ASN A 122 11.05 -10.46 -13.09
C ASN A 122 9.97 -9.78 -13.96
N ARG A 123 8.70 -9.94 -13.64
CA ARG A 123 7.62 -9.30 -14.40
C ARG A 123 7.57 -7.79 -14.20
N LEU A 124 7.93 -7.28 -13.03
CA LEU A 124 8.02 -5.84 -12.77
C LEU A 124 9.21 -5.16 -13.47
N SER A 125 10.15 -5.91 -14.05
CA SER A 125 11.19 -5.34 -14.92
C SER A 125 10.64 -4.85 -16.26
N GLU A 126 9.46 -5.32 -16.66
CA GLU A 126 8.76 -4.86 -17.86
C GLU A 126 8.01 -3.55 -17.57
N LYS A 127 8.33 -2.49 -18.33
CA LYS A 127 7.79 -1.14 -18.12
C LYS A 127 6.26 -1.08 -18.08
N ARG A 128 5.56 -1.80 -18.95
CA ARG A 128 4.10 -1.84 -19.00
C ARG A 128 3.49 -2.42 -17.72
N ARG A 129 4.07 -3.50 -17.22
CA ARG A 129 3.63 -4.16 -15.97
C ARG A 129 3.94 -3.32 -14.74
N LEU A 130 5.13 -2.71 -14.72
CA LEU A 130 5.50 -1.77 -13.65
C LEU A 130 4.53 -0.60 -13.61
N LYS A 131 4.16 -0.03 -14.76
CA LYS A 131 3.18 1.06 -14.86
C LYS A 131 1.83 0.63 -14.24
N SER A 132 1.26 -0.51 -14.66
CA SER A 132 0.00 -1.03 -14.10
C SER A 132 0.07 -1.28 -12.60
N PHE A 133 1.22 -1.76 -12.11
CA PHE A 133 1.46 -1.92 -10.67
C PHE A 133 1.45 -0.58 -9.93
N LEU A 134 2.14 0.44 -10.44
CA LEU A 134 2.20 1.75 -9.82
C LEU A 134 0.82 2.44 -9.86
N GLU A 135 0.11 2.36 -10.98
CA GLU A 135 -1.25 2.89 -11.12
C GLU A 135 -2.20 2.27 -10.08
N LYS A 136 -2.17 0.96 -9.92
CA LYS A 136 -3.01 0.31 -8.91
C LYS A 136 -2.56 0.60 -7.49
N SER A 137 -1.24 0.61 -7.23
CA SER A 137 -0.72 0.75 -5.87
C SER A 137 -0.86 2.16 -5.30
N PHE A 138 -0.71 3.19 -6.12
CA PHE A 138 -0.74 4.59 -5.67
C PHE A 138 -2.02 5.32 -6.05
N PHE A 139 -2.53 5.10 -7.25
CA PHE A 139 -3.66 5.84 -7.81
C PHE A 139 -4.98 5.06 -7.77
N ASN A 140 -4.94 3.78 -7.41
CA ASN A 140 -6.11 2.92 -7.25
C ASN A 140 -7.11 2.98 -8.43
N GLY A 141 -6.59 2.96 -9.66
CA GLY A 141 -7.43 3.01 -10.86
C GLY A 141 -8.13 4.35 -11.09
N ASN A 142 -7.44 5.46 -10.84
CA ASN A 142 -7.90 6.85 -10.95
C ASN A 142 -8.78 7.35 -9.79
N GLU A 143 -8.97 6.60 -8.72
CA GLU A 143 -9.62 7.11 -7.50
C GLU A 143 -8.78 8.18 -6.81
N VAL A 144 -7.46 8.14 -7.00
CA VAL A 144 -6.48 9.10 -6.49
C VAL A 144 -5.83 9.79 -7.67
N LYS A 145 -5.81 11.11 -7.67
CA LYS A 145 -5.23 11.92 -8.76
C LYS A 145 -3.75 12.23 -8.52
N TYR A 146 -3.38 12.49 -7.27
CA TYR A 146 -2.04 12.92 -6.91
C TYR A 146 -1.38 11.99 -5.90
N LEU A 147 -0.09 11.73 -6.12
CA LEU A 147 0.80 11.16 -5.12
C LEU A 147 1.53 12.30 -4.43
N THR A 148 1.27 12.51 -3.14
CA THR A 148 1.93 13.54 -2.32
C THR A 148 2.97 12.88 -1.42
N ILE A 149 4.22 13.30 -1.53
CA ILE A 149 5.34 12.73 -0.79
C ILE A 149 5.94 13.76 0.15
N LYS A 150 5.97 13.46 1.45
CA LYS A 150 6.65 14.28 2.45
C LYS A 150 8.13 13.91 2.53
N VAL A 151 9.00 14.86 2.21
CA VAL A 151 10.46 14.76 2.33
C VAL A 151 10.95 15.93 3.17
N GLU A 152 11.62 15.66 4.28
CA GLU A 152 12.25 16.69 5.13
C GLU A 152 11.33 17.88 5.46
N ASN A 153 10.10 17.59 5.89
CA ASN A 153 9.03 18.55 6.22
C ASN A 153 8.48 19.38 5.03
N GLN A 154 8.78 18.99 3.81
CA GLN A 154 8.17 19.56 2.61
C GLN A 154 7.31 18.52 1.90
N PHE A 155 6.18 18.97 1.34
CA PHE A 155 5.31 18.12 0.53
C PHE A 155 5.55 18.39 -0.96
N HIS A 156 5.76 17.30 -1.71
CA HIS A 156 5.91 17.30 -3.16
C HIS A 156 4.71 16.57 -3.76
N VAL A 157 4.01 17.21 -4.68
CA VAL A 157 2.82 16.68 -5.35
C VAL A 157 3.19 16.26 -6.77
N PHE A 158 2.83 15.01 -7.15
CA PHE A 158 3.10 14.40 -8.45
C PHE A 158 1.82 13.93 -9.12
#